data_185b64a8fdd2f96557179ad721754446
#
_entry.id   185b64a8fdd2f96557179ad721754446
#
_cell.length_a   1.000
_cell.length_b   1.000
_cell.length_c   1.000
_cell.angle_alpha   90.00
_cell.angle_beta   90.00
_cell.angle_gamma   90.00
#
_symmetry.space_group_name_H-M   'P 1'
#
loop_
_entity.id
_entity.type
_entity.pdbx_description
1 polymer ?
#
loop_
_entity_poly.entity_id
_entity_poly.type
_entity_poly.pdbx_seq_one_letter_code
_entity_poly.pdbx_strand_id
1 'polypeptide(L)'
;MTLRACLFALLLLPLAATARDCTPRVKDGWIRLLPGGMPMQAGFGRIDNHCPMPVTIVSASSPAYASVELHESKVVDGVNRMRAVPELRIAPDGAAVLQPGGLHLMLMKPKATLKPGSRVVIEFSLKDGRKLLGEFEVRKPVP
;
A
#
# COMPACT_ATOMS: atom_id res chain seq x y z
N MET A 1 31.95 -60.84 -29.96
CA MET A 1 31.00 -59.78 -30.33
C MET A 1 30.50 -59.14 -29.05
N THR A 2 31.07 -58.02 -28.66
CA THR A 2 30.75 -57.29 -27.40
C THR A 2 29.82 -56.11 -27.70
N LEU A 3 28.57 -56.23 -27.24
CA LEU A 3 27.55 -55.25 -27.40
C LEU A 3 27.76 -54.14 -26.34
N ARG A 4 28.19 -52.95 -26.76
CA ARG A 4 28.35 -51.78 -25.93
C ARG A 4 26.98 -51.06 -25.79
N ALA A 5 26.37 -51.23 -24.65
CA ALA A 5 25.17 -50.45 -24.27
C ALA A 5 25.59 -49.03 -23.83
N CYS A 6 25.30 -48.03 -24.66
CA CYS A 6 25.42 -46.60 -24.26
C CYS A 6 24.24 -46.24 -23.40
N LEU A 7 24.45 -46.06 -22.09
CA LEU A 7 23.47 -45.44 -21.18
C LEU A 7 23.50 -43.94 -21.39
N PHE A 8 22.47 -43.38 -22.04
CA PHE A 8 22.21 -41.94 -22.07
C PHE A 8 21.55 -41.55 -20.75
N ALA A 9 22.33 -41.02 -19.83
CA ALA A 9 21.80 -40.37 -18.63
C ALA A 9 21.26 -39.01 -19.01
N LEU A 10 19.94 -38.92 -19.12
CA LEU A 10 19.22 -37.66 -19.32
C LEU A 10 19.25 -36.84 -18.00
N LEU A 11 20.14 -35.84 -17.92
CA LEU A 11 20.19 -34.90 -16.80
C LEU A 11 18.94 -33.98 -16.90
N LEU A 12 17.94 -34.32 -16.12
CA LEU A 12 16.81 -33.39 -15.81
C LEU A 12 17.32 -32.30 -14.85
N LEU A 13 17.77 -31.20 -15.41
CA LEU A 13 18.01 -29.97 -14.65
C LEU A 13 16.67 -29.40 -14.20
N PRO A 14 16.42 -29.21 -12.89
CA PRO A 14 15.24 -28.52 -12.44
C PRO A 14 15.36 -27.04 -12.90
N LEU A 15 14.46 -26.59 -13.77
CA LEU A 15 14.23 -25.16 -13.98
C LEU A 15 13.68 -24.60 -12.67
N ALA A 16 14.56 -24.00 -11.88
CA ALA A 16 14.13 -23.13 -10.78
C ALA A 16 13.43 -21.90 -11.41
N ALA A 17 12.11 -21.99 -11.52
CA ALA A 17 11.29 -20.83 -11.81
C ALA A 17 11.48 -19.86 -10.64
N THR A 18 12.32 -18.84 -10.80
CA THR A 18 12.36 -17.70 -9.88
C THR A 18 11.03 -16.98 -10.04
N ALA A 19 10.11 -17.26 -9.13
CA ALA A 19 8.92 -16.45 -8.96
C ALA A 19 9.43 -15.02 -8.68
N ARG A 20 9.30 -14.11 -9.66
CA ARG A 20 9.61 -12.71 -9.45
C ARG A 20 8.61 -12.21 -8.41
N ASP A 21 9.11 -11.81 -7.24
CA ASP A 21 8.31 -11.22 -6.19
C ASP A 21 7.64 -9.95 -6.73
N CYS A 22 6.39 -10.10 -7.18
CA CYS A 22 5.61 -9.00 -7.67
C CYS A 22 5.06 -8.21 -6.48
N THR A 23 5.43 -6.94 -6.38
CA THR A 23 4.97 -6.04 -5.31
C THR A 23 4.10 -4.93 -5.90
N PRO A 24 2.95 -4.61 -5.30
CA PRO A 24 2.15 -3.45 -5.66
C PRO A 24 2.97 -2.16 -5.57
N ARG A 25 2.46 -1.08 -6.16
CA ARG A 25 3.12 0.22 -6.15
C ARG A 25 2.20 1.32 -5.67
N VAL A 26 2.73 2.16 -4.78
CA VAL A 26 2.07 3.41 -4.40
C VAL A 26 2.43 4.49 -5.42
N LYS A 27 1.43 5.23 -5.89
CA LYS A 27 1.57 6.36 -6.81
C LYS A 27 0.83 7.58 -6.29
N ASP A 28 1.32 8.74 -6.64
CA ASP A 28 0.68 10.03 -6.38
C ASP A 28 0.27 10.22 -4.91
N GLY A 29 1.10 9.70 -3.98
CA GLY A 29 0.87 9.81 -2.55
C GLY A 29 0.99 11.26 -2.06
N TRP A 30 -0.01 11.75 -1.33
CA TRP A 30 0.05 13.06 -0.71
C TRP A 30 -0.71 13.11 0.61
N ILE A 31 -0.29 14.01 1.49
CA ILE A 31 -0.87 14.24 2.81
C ILE A 31 -1.42 15.65 2.86
N ARG A 32 -2.68 15.78 3.23
CA ARG A 32 -3.34 17.06 3.44
C ARG A 32 -3.10 17.54 4.87
N LEU A 33 -2.40 18.66 5.00
CA LEU A 33 -2.32 19.37 6.27
C LEU A 33 -3.69 19.96 6.60
N LEU A 34 -4.11 19.82 7.83
CA LEU A 34 -5.31 20.48 8.35
C LEU A 34 -4.92 21.81 9.04
N PRO A 35 -5.76 22.83 8.94
CA PRO A 35 -5.49 24.11 9.59
C PRO A 35 -5.49 23.96 11.11
N GLY A 36 -4.76 24.86 11.80
CA GLY A 36 -4.79 24.94 13.26
C GLY A 36 -4.00 23.88 14.01
N GLY A 37 -3.05 23.16 13.35
CA GLY A 37 -2.20 22.21 14.04
C GLY A 37 -2.95 21.00 14.61
N MET A 38 -4.01 20.57 13.95
CA MET A 38 -4.80 19.43 14.37
C MET A 38 -3.93 18.16 14.51
N PRO A 39 -4.19 17.32 15.54
CA PRO A 39 -3.40 16.12 15.82
C PRO A 39 -3.66 14.97 14.85
N MET A 40 -4.31 15.24 13.74
CA MET A 40 -4.66 14.28 12.69
C MET A 40 -4.53 14.90 11.31
N GLN A 41 -4.17 14.06 10.34
CA GLN A 41 -4.05 14.44 8.93
C GLN A 41 -4.62 13.33 8.07
N ALA A 42 -4.93 13.62 6.81
CA ALA A 42 -5.44 12.64 5.87
C ALA A 42 -4.44 12.42 4.73
N GLY A 43 -4.23 11.14 4.40
CA GLY A 43 -3.35 10.71 3.30
C GLY A 43 -4.15 10.12 2.15
N PHE A 44 -3.74 10.43 0.94
CA PHE A 44 -4.39 10.07 -0.32
C PHE A 44 -3.35 9.59 -1.33
N GLY A 45 -3.81 8.94 -2.38
CA GLY A 45 -2.96 8.41 -3.43
C GLY A 45 -3.59 7.21 -4.11
N ARG A 46 -2.78 6.42 -4.78
CA ARG A 46 -3.22 5.23 -5.50
C ARG A 46 -2.28 4.07 -5.20
N ILE A 47 -2.82 2.89 -4.99
CA ILE A 47 -2.06 1.65 -4.83
C ILE A 47 -2.44 0.72 -5.98
N ASP A 48 -1.53 0.53 -6.92
CA ASP A 48 -1.73 -0.33 -8.08
C ASP A 48 -1.18 -1.73 -7.81
N ASN A 49 -2.00 -2.74 -8.05
CA ASN A 49 -1.58 -4.14 -8.04
C ASN A 49 -1.44 -4.65 -9.48
N HIS A 50 -0.22 -4.63 -10.00
CA HIS A 50 0.11 -5.20 -11.32
C HIS A 50 0.44 -6.70 -11.26
N CYS A 51 0.23 -7.33 -10.10
CA CYS A 51 0.54 -8.73 -9.91
C CYS A 51 -0.60 -9.63 -10.39
N PRO A 52 -0.32 -10.88 -10.80
CA PRO A 52 -1.34 -11.82 -11.24
C PRO A 52 -2.20 -12.36 -10.09
N MET A 53 -1.81 -12.09 -8.84
CA MET A 53 -2.52 -12.49 -7.63
C MET A 53 -3.10 -11.28 -6.90
N PRO A 54 -4.24 -11.45 -6.19
CA PRO A 54 -4.74 -10.40 -5.32
C PRO A 54 -3.76 -10.15 -4.18
N VAL A 55 -3.73 -8.91 -3.69
CA VAL A 55 -3.00 -8.54 -2.48
C VAL A 55 -3.98 -7.98 -1.45
N THR A 56 -3.68 -8.16 -0.18
CA THR A 56 -4.49 -7.61 0.91
C THR A 56 -3.60 -6.83 1.85
N ILE A 57 -3.91 -5.55 2.04
CA ILE A 57 -3.26 -4.68 3.01
C ILE A 57 -3.97 -4.87 4.34
N VAL A 58 -3.22 -5.13 5.41
CA VAL A 58 -3.75 -5.38 6.76
C VAL A 58 -3.34 -4.32 7.78
N SER A 59 -2.35 -3.50 7.49
CA SER A 59 -1.97 -2.37 8.34
C SER A 59 -1.13 -1.35 7.58
N ALA A 60 -1.00 -0.16 8.16
CA ALA A 60 -0.08 0.87 7.72
C ALA A 60 0.63 1.50 8.92
N SER A 61 1.84 2.01 8.70
CA SER A 61 2.63 2.70 9.70
C SER A 61 3.56 3.73 9.08
N SER A 62 4.02 4.67 9.88
CA SER A 62 5.01 5.66 9.46
C SER A 62 5.82 6.13 10.68
N PRO A 63 7.14 6.31 10.57
CA PRO A 63 7.93 6.90 11.66
C PRO A 63 7.53 8.35 11.97
N ALA A 64 6.84 9.04 11.06
CA ALA A 64 6.41 10.43 11.23
C ALA A 64 5.13 10.57 12.08
N TYR A 65 4.41 9.48 12.37
CA TYR A 65 3.14 9.50 13.08
C TYR A 65 3.10 8.46 14.21
N ALA A 66 2.22 8.66 15.19
CA ALA A 66 1.98 7.68 16.23
C ALA A 66 1.20 6.46 15.70
N SER A 67 0.22 6.71 14.82
CA SER A 67 -0.51 5.64 14.12
C SER A 67 -0.96 6.07 12.73
N VAL A 68 -1.13 5.09 11.85
CA VAL A 68 -1.67 5.25 10.50
C VAL A 68 -2.73 4.16 10.31
N GLU A 69 -3.93 4.55 9.92
CA GLU A 69 -5.05 3.64 9.74
C GLU A 69 -5.73 3.86 8.39
N LEU A 70 -6.23 2.79 7.78
CA LEU A 70 -7.10 2.87 6.61
C LEU A 70 -8.53 3.12 7.06
N HIS A 71 -9.16 4.15 6.50
CA HIS A 71 -10.54 4.52 6.74
C HIS A 71 -11.30 4.70 5.43
N GLU A 72 -12.60 4.59 5.50
CA GLU A 72 -13.50 4.85 4.37
C GLU A 72 -14.63 5.78 4.84
N SER A 73 -14.85 6.84 4.08
CA SER A 73 -16.00 7.73 4.24
C SER A 73 -17.10 7.34 3.26
N LYS A 74 -18.34 7.26 3.75
CA LYS A 74 -19.54 7.06 2.93
C LYS A 74 -20.68 7.95 3.42
N VAL A 75 -21.46 8.45 2.49
CA VAL A 75 -22.74 9.10 2.82
C VAL A 75 -23.79 8.03 2.99
N VAL A 76 -24.38 7.95 4.20
CA VAL A 76 -25.49 7.05 4.52
C VAL A 76 -26.64 7.89 5.05
N ASP A 77 -27.79 7.87 4.38
CA ASP A 77 -28.98 8.66 4.72
C ASP A 77 -28.67 10.16 4.87
N GLY A 78 -27.86 10.71 3.94
CA GLY A 78 -27.44 12.11 3.95
C GLY A 78 -26.36 12.47 4.99
N VAL A 79 -25.90 11.51 5.78
CA VAL A 79 -24.89 11.71 6.82
C VAL A 79 -23.55 11.10 6.37
N ASN A 80 -22.48 11.89 6.42
CA ASN A 80 -21.13 11.37 6.17
C ASN A 80 -20.68 10.51 7.36
N ARG A 81 -20.43 9.23 7.09
CA ARG A 81 -19.95 8.26 8.08
C ARG A 81 -18.56 7.78 7.70
N MET A 82 -17.69 7.70 8.69
CA MET A 82 -16.32 7.20 8.55
C MET A 82 -16.17 5.89 9.34
N ARG A 83 -15.52 4.90 8.75
CA ARG A 83 -15.23 3.62 9.40
C ARG A 83 -13.80 3.17 9.10
N ALA A 84 -13.21 2.44 10.02
CA ALA A 84 -11.94 1.76 9.79
C ALA A 84 -12.10 0.62 8.78
N VAL A 85 -11.08 0.42 7.96
CA VAL A 85 -10.97 -0.68 6.98
C VAL A 85 -9.81 -1.58 7.42
N PRO A 86 -10.08 -2.65 8.18
CA PRO A 86 -9.02 -3.50 8.75
C PRO A 86 -8.28 -4.32 7.68
N GLU A 87 -8.94 -4.63 6.59
CA GLU A 87 -8.37 -5.34 5.45
C GLU A 87 -8.80 -4.68 4.15
N LEU A 88 -7.83 -4.35 3.29
CA LEU A 88 -8.08 -3.79 1.96
C LEU A 88 -7.55 -4.77 0.91
N ARG A 89 -8.46 -5.47 0.25
CA ARG A 89 -8.12 -6.38 -0.85
C ARG A 89 -8.08 -5.63 -2.18
N ILE A 90 -6.99 -5.81 -2.92
CA ILE A 90 -6.80 -5.26 -4.28
C ILE A 90 -6.69 -6.45 -5.24
N ALA A 91 -7.61 -6.52 -6.19
CA ALA A 91 -7.65 -7.59 -7.19
C ALA A 91 -6.40 -7.59 -8.10
N PRO A 92 -6.09 -8.70 -8.78
CA PRO A 92 -5.08 -8.71 -9.84
C PRO A 92 -5.37 -7.62 -10.87
N ASP A 93 -4.34 -6.92 -11.31
CA ASP A 93 -4.44 -5.78 -12.25
C ASP A 93 -5.40 -4.66 -11.80
N GLY A 94 -5.75 -4.66 -10.51
CA GLY A 94 -6.61 -3.68 -9.89
C GLY A 94 -5.86 -2.57 -9.16
N ALA A 95 -6.62 -1.64 -8.62
CA ALA A 95 -6.08 -0.55 -7.83
C ALA A 95 -7.01 -0.17 -6.67
N ALA A 96 -6.41 0.32 -5.59
CA ALA A 96 -7.11 1.05 -4.54
C ALA A 96 -6.86 2.55 -4.72
N VAL A 97 -7.92 3.32 -4.84
CA VAL A 97 -7.84 4.78 -4.94
C VAL A 97 -8.19 5.40 -3.60
N LEU A 98 -7.20 6.06 -3.00
CA LEU A 98 -7.36 6.81 -1.75
C LEU A 98 -7.64 8.26 -2.13
N GLN A 99 -8.84 8.75 -1.81
CA GLN A 99 -9.29 10.07 -2.22
C GLN A 99 -10.21 10.72 -1.19
N PRO A 100 -10.28 12.06 -1.15
CA PRO A 100 -11.23 12.77 -0.29
C PRO A 100 -12.66 12.27 -0.50
N GLY A 101 -13.37 12.02 0.62
CA GLY A 101 -14.75 11.52 0.58
C GLY A 101 -14.89 10.01 0.33
N GLY A 102 -13.80 9.28 0.20
CA GLY A 102 -13.76 7.84 0.00
C GLY A 102 -12.77 7.16 0.93
N LEU A 103 -12.07 6.16 0.39
CA LEU A 103 -10.98 5.48 1.08
C LEU A 103 -9.82 6.45 1.31
N HIS A 104 -9.22 6.44 2.50
CA HIS A 104 -8.11 7.33 2.84
C HIS A 104 -7.29 6.79 4.02
N LEU A 105 -6.11 7.39 4.23
CA LEU A 105 -5.31 7.17 5.43
C LEU A 105 -5.64 8.22 6.48
N MET A 106 -5.88 7.78 7.70
CA MET A 106 -5.89 8.61 8.90
C MET A 106 -4.52 8.57 9.55
N LEU A 107 -3.85 9.71 9.61
CA LEU A 107 -2.50 9.88 10.13
C LEU A 107 -2.60 10.62 11.47
N MET A 108 -2.35 9.91 12.56
CA MET A 108 -2.62 10.39 13.91
C MET A 108 -1.34 10.83 14.61
N LYS A 109 -1.43 11.95 15.31
CA LYS A 109 -0.39 12.50 16.18
C LYS A 109 0.97 12.56 15.44
N PRO A 110 1.16 13.54 14.55
CA PRO A 110 2.46 13.77 13.93
C PRO A 110 3.52 14.00 15.00
N LYS A 111 4.67 13.33 14.88
CA LYS A 111 5.77 13.40 15.85
C LYS A 111 6.65 14.65 15.67
N ALA A 112 6.50 15.33 14.54
CA ALA A 112 7.19 16.58 14.23
C ALA A 112 6.28 17.48 13.39
N THR A 113 6.62 18.78 13.35
CA THR A 113 5.92 19.73 12.47
C THR A 113 6.28 19.42 11.02
N LEU A 114 5.29 19.05 10.23
CA LEU A 114 5.43 18.81 8.80
C LEU A 114 5.14 20.09 8.01
N LYS A 115 5.98 20.36 7.03
CA LYS A 115 5.85 21.53 6.14
C LYS A 115 5.37 21.07 4.75
N PRO A 116 4.62 21.90 4.01
CA PRO A 116 4.34 21.64 2.60
C PRO A 116 5.62 21.37 1.82
N GLY A 117 5.60 20.34 0.95
CA GLY A 117 6.76 19.85 0.21
C GLY A 117 7.60 18.79 0.95
N SER A 118 7.40 18.60 2.26
CA SER A 118 8.03 17.48 2.98
C SER A 118 7.59 16.14 2.40
N ARG A 119 8.47 15.15 2.48
CA ARG A 119 8.17 13.78 2.06
C ARG A 119 8.08 12.87 3.27
N VAL A 120 7.04 12.05 3.30
CA VAL A 120 6.78 11.09 4.37
C VAL A 120 6.71 9.71 3.77
N VAL A 121 7.42 8.77 4.37
CA VAL A 121 7.33 7.35 4.01
C VAL A 121 6.23 6.69 4.84
N ILE A 122 5.34 5.98 4.17
CA ILE A 122 4.32 5.12 4.79
C ILE A 122 4.59 3.68 4.36
N GLU A 123 4.69 2.79 5.32
CA GLU A 123 4.83 1.36 5.12
C GLU A 123 3.46 0.69 5.25
N PHE A 124 3.08 -0.07 4.25
CA PHE A 124 1.90 -0.94 4.27
C PHE A 124 2.35 -2.38 4.48
N SER A 125 1.69 -3.08 5.40
CA SER A 125 1.91 -4.51 5.60
C SER A 125 0.89 -5.29 4.79
N LEU A 126 1.37 -6.24 4.00
CA LEU A 126 0.53 -7.16 3.26
C LEU A 126 0.23 -8.41 4.11
N LYS A 127 -0.91 -9.04 3.89
CA LYS A 127 -1.36 -10.22 4.62
C LYS A 127 -0.39 -11.41 4.50
N ASP A 128 0.37 -11.48 3.41
CA ASP A 128 1.41 -12.48 3.17
C ASP A 128 2.75 -12.17 3.85
N GLY A 129 2.85 -11.08 4.64
CA GLY A 129 4.04 -10.67 5.37
C GLY A 129 4.96 -9.71 4.62
N ARG A 130 4.75 -9.47 3.34
CA ARG A 130 5.54 -8.49 2.57
C ARG A 130 5.21 -7.06 2.99
N LYS A 131 6.14 -6.16 2.74
CA LYS A 131 6.02 -4.72 3.01
C LYS A 131 6.01 -3.94 1.70
N LEU A 132 5.16 -2.93 1.65
CA LEU A 132 5.08 -1.98 0.55
C LEU A 132 5.36 -0.58 1.09
N LEU A 133 6.36 0.09 0.55
CA LEU A 133 6.69 1.46 0.91
C LEU A 133 6.08 2.44 -0.10
N GLY A 134 5.43 3.47 0.42
CA GLY A 134 4.92 4.59 -0.36
C GLY A 134 5.52 5.91 0.13
N GLU A 135 5.86 6.79 -0.81
CA GLU A 135 6.30 8.14 -0.52
C GLU A 135 5.13 9.11 -0.73
N PHE A 136 4.88 9.96 0.27
CA PHE A 136 3.77 10.89 0.30
C PHE A 136 4.27 12.33 0.45
N GLU A 137 3.85 13.20 -0.46
CA GLU A 137 4.17 14.63 -0.41
C GLU A 137 3.19 15.37 0.49
N VAL A 138 3.69 16.14 1.43
CA VAL A 138 2.86 16.99 2.30
C VAL A 138 2.39 18.22 1.52
N ARG A 139 1.08 18.46 1.51
CA ARG A 139 0.45 19.59 0.79
C ARG A 139 -0.36 20.48 1.73
N LYS A 140 -0.45 21.76 1.38
CA LYS A 140 -1.32 22.71 2.07
C LYS A 140 -2.78 22.27 1.99
N PRO A 141 -3.62 22.67 2.97
CA PRO A 141 -5.05 22.54 2.82
C PRO A 141 -5.48 23.26 1.53
N VAL A 142 -6.33 22.61 0.75
CA VAL A 142 -7.03 23.29 -0.34
C VAL A 142 -8.15 24.10 0.31
N PRO A 143 -8.31 25.39 -0.04
CA PRO A 143 -9.41 26.23 0.49
C PRO A 143 -10.77 25.64 0.18
#